data_0f2289078da85676f102ed9a56ce9cb2
#
_entry.id   0f2289078da85676f102ed9a56ce9cb2
#
_cell.length_a   1.000
_cell.length_b   1.000
_cell.length_c   1.000
_cell.angle_alpha   90.00
_cell.angle_beta   90.00
_cell.angle_gamma   90.00
#
_symmetry.space_group_name_H-M   'P 1'
#
loop_
_entity.id
_entity.type
_entity.pdbx_description
1 polymer ?
#
loop_
_entity_poly.entity_id
_entity_poly.type
_entity_poly.pdbx_seq_one_letter_code
_entity_poly.pdbx_strand_id
1 'polypeptide(L)'
;ARTDASGKYTLVSTQFNYDLVAIADDQTVDTSSGATFSGITLKAPSGAGVISPTSTLMKEGGLTATEVAAVLGLPDDVDPLSFNPFADGVDAAKALEVAKVSKQITAALSSFASAAEGAGAKADDAFSAALKSVVDVVKTKAAKAKDPNASAADKKIDFTKTDDLELIKAKVATEAATLDNIDIAAMNALANDTRDAIKNVNDKIAEVTDLKSDATKNIFS
;
A
#
# COMPACT_ATOMS: atom_id res chain seq x y z
N ALA A 1 8.32 -5.85 19.69
CA ALA A 1 7.22 -5.14 20.39
C ALA A 1 5.91 -5.42 19.67
N ARG A 2 4.78 -5.36 20.36
CA ARG A 2 3.45 -5.32 19.78
C ARG A 2 2.91 -3.89 19.86
N THR A 3 2.07 -3.52 18.90
CA THR A 3 1.28 -2.30 18.99
C THR A 3 0.19 -2.44 20.05
N ASP A 4 -0.18 -1.34 20.69
CA ASP A 4 -1.36 -1.28 21.54
C ASP A 4 -2.66 -1.17 20.70
N ALA A 5 -3.82 -1.08 21.36
CA ALA A 5 -5.13 -0.95 20.72
C ALA A 5 -5.30 0.34 19.88
N SER A 6 -4.41 1.31 20.01
CA SER A 6 -4.36 2.54 19.19
C SER A 6 -3.30 2.49 18.09
N GLY A 7 -2.67 1.34 17.87
CA GLY A 7 -1.62 1.16 16.88
C GLY A 7 -0.26 1.76 17.30
N LYS A 8 -0.11 2.21 18.54
CA LYS A 8 1.15 2.77 19.04
C LYS A 8 2.13 1.67 19.40
N TYR A 9 3.41 1.92 19.13
CA TYR A 9 4.50 1.02 19.51
C TYR A 9 5.65 1.81 20.14
N THR A 10 6.44 1.13 20.96
CA THR A 10 7.70 1.65 21.49
C THR A 10 8.78 0.63 21.25
N LEU A 11 9.84 1.05 20.58
CA LEU A 11 11.04 0.25 20.38
C LEU A 11 12.23 0.93 21.03
N VAL A 12 12.99 0.15 21.77
CA VAL A 12 14.30 0.59 22.32
C VAL A 12 15.36 -0.21 21.58
N SER A 13 16.23 0.48 20.87
CA SER A 13 17.33 -0.13 20.13
C SER A 13 18.64 0.61 20.39
N THR A 14 19.71 -0.16 20.54
CA THR A 14 21.09 0.36 20.57
C THR A 14 21.70 0.38 19.16
N GLN A 15 20.99 -0.11 18.14
CA GLN A 15 21.42 -0.10 16.76
C GLN A 15 21.02 1.22 16.11
N PHE A 16 21.90 1.78 15.28
CA PHE A 16 21.63 3.03 14.54
C PHE A 16 21.13 2.80 13.12
N ASN A 17 21.44 1.64 12.54
CA ASN A 17 21.01 1.26 11.19
C ASN A 17 20.10 0.03 11.30
N TYR A 18 18.81 0.26 11.39
CA TYR A 18 17.79 -0.79 11.42
C TYR A 18 16.60 -0.40 10.56
N ASP A 19 15.89 -1.37 10.07
CA ASP A 19 14.59 -1.16 9.45
C ASP A 19 13.50 -1.47 10.46
N LEU A 20 12.42 -0.71 10.40
CA LEU A 20 11.21 -1.03 11.14
C LEU A 20 10.37 -1.99 10.32
N VAL A 21 9.91 -3.07 10.94
CA VAL A 21 9.06 -4.08 10.30
C VAL A 21 7.85 -4.32 11.20
N ALA A 22 6.66 -4.13 10.64
CA ALA A 22 5.40 -4.49 11.25
C ALA A 22 4.82 -5.70 10.50
N ILE A 23 4.64 -6.80 11.22
CA ILE A 23 4.06 -8.03 10.68
C ILE A 23 2.64 -8.14 11.23
N ALA A 24 1.68 -8.17 10.34
CA ALA A 24 0.28 -8.44 10.68
C ALA A 24 0.09 -9.96 10.77
N ASP A 25 -0.24 -10.42 11.98
CA ASP A 25 -0.55 -11.82 12.28
C ASP A 25 -2.08 -12.03 12.41
N ASP A 26 -2.51 -13.24 12.74
CA ASP A 26 -3.92 -13.61 12.91
C ASP A 26 -4.63 -12.90 14.09
N GLN A 27 -3.88 -12.22 14.95
CA GLN A 27 -4.38 -11.43 16.08
C GLN A 27 -4.38 -9.92 15.76
N THR A 28 -3.87 -9.53 14.60
CA THR A 28 -3.80 -8.12 14.21
C THR A 28 -5.19 -7.67 13.76
N VAL A 29 -5.65 -6.56 14.31
CA VAL A 29 -6.94 -5.94 13.97
C VAL A 29 -6.69 -4.58 13.34
N ASP A 30 -7.30 -4.36 12.19
CA ASP A 30 -7.39 -3.03 11.61
C ASP A 30 -8.38 -2.18 12.41
N THR A 31 -7.89 -1.22 13.16
CA THR A 31 -8.72 -0.39 14.06
C THR A 31 -9.70 0.51 13.29
N SER A 32 -9.49 0.72 12.01
CA SER A 32 -10.39 1.52 11.17
C SER A 32 -11.65 0.75 10.78
N SER A 33 -11.56 -0.57 10.69
CA SER A 33 -12.66 -1.46 10.27
C SER A 33 -13.12 -2.44 11.36
N GLY A 34 -12.23 -2.78 12.31
CA GLY A 34 -12.43 -3.85 13.29
C GLY A 34 -12.20 -5.25 12.72
N ALA A 35 -11.83 -5.36 11.45
CA ALA A 35 -11.55 -6.65 10.81
C ALA A 35 -10.17 -7.18 11.18
N THR A 36 -10.00 -8.51 11.20
CA THR A 36 -8.66 -9.12 11.31
C THR A 36 -7.87 -8.85 10.03
N PHE A 37 -6.59 -8.56 10.22
CA PHE A 37 -5.70 -8.15 9.16
C PHE A 37 -4.40 -8.95 9.26
N SER A 38 -4.23 -9.96 8.43
CA SER A 38 -3.07 -10.86 8.48
C SER A 38 -2.38 -10.99 7.12
N GLY A 39 -1.18 -11.54 7.13
CA GLY A 39 -0.43 -11.82 5.90
C GLY A 39 0.21 -10.59 5.26
N ILE A 40 0.24 -9.46 5.92
CA ILE A 40 0.85 -8.22 5.42
C ILE A 40 2.07 -7.86 6.26
N THR A 41 3.16 -7.55 5.57
CA THR A 41 4.38 -7.02 6.19
C THR A 41 4.62 -5.60 5.71
N LEU A 42 4.57 -4.66 6.64
CA LEU A 42 4.87 -3.25 6.38
C LEU A 42 6.26 -2.91 6.87
N LYS A 43 6.93 -1.97 6.19
CA LYS A 43 8.29 -1.55 6.51
C LYS A 43 8.43 -0.03 6.53
N ALA A 44 9.39 0.43 7.30
CA ALA A 44 9.81 1.81 7.28
C ALA A 44 11.31 1.92 7.57
N PRO A 45 12.00 2.97 7.10
CA PRO A 45 13.40 3.20 7.45
C PRO A 45 13.58 3.55 8.93
N SER A 46 14.80 3.44 9.39
CA SER A 46 15.21 3.88 10.73
C SER A 46 14.77 5.33 11.01
N GLY A 47 14.25 5.56 12.21
CA GLY A 47 13.80 6.88 12.64
C GLY A 47 12.38 7.25 12.21
N ALA A 48 11.68 6.42 11.45
CA ALA A 48 10.28 6.66 11.12
C ALA A 48 9.40 6.57 12.39
N GLY A 49 8.49 7.52 12.53
CA GLY A 49 7.45 7.51 13.56
C GLY A 49 6.22 6.71 13.16
N VAL A 50 6.06 6.41 11.87
CA VAL A 50 4.91 5.69 11.31
C VAL A 50 5.39 4.57 10.40
N ILE A 51 4.80 3.37 10.55
CA ILE A 51 4.93 2.26 9.63
C ILE A 51 3.60 2.11 8.90
N SER A 52 3.62 2.28 7.57
CA SER A 52 2.43 2.35 6.74
C SER A 52 2.66 1.73 5.37
N PRO A 53 1.63 1.48 4.56
CA PRO A 53 1.81 1.11 3.15
C PRO A 53 2.69 2.11 2.40
N THR A 54 2.53 3.41 2.65
CA THR A 54 3.31 4.47 2.01
C THR A 54 4.79 4.42 2.40
N SER A 55 5.11 4.27 3.71
CA SER A 55 6.50 4.12 4.16
C SER A 55 7.14 2.82 3.63
N THR A 56 6.32 1.79 3.40
CA THR A 56 6.77 0.52 2.81
C THR A 56 7.19 0.72 1.35
N LEU A 57 6.37 1.40 0.55
CA LEU A 57 6.73 1.72 -0.84
C LEU A 57 8.00 2.57 -0.92
N MET A 58 8.14 3.53 0.00
CA MET A 58 9.34 4.35 0.11
C MET A 58 10.57 3.49 0.41
N LYS A 59 10.51 2.64 1.44
CA LYS A 59 11.62 1.79 1.88
C LYS A 59 12.03 0.79 0.80
N GLU A 60 11.08 0.05 0.26
CA GLU A 60 11.32 -0.99 -0.75
C GLU A 60 11.73 -0.38 -2.11
N GLY A 61 11.21 0.82 -2.42
CA GLY A 61 11.56 1.55 -3.64
C GLY A 61 12.91 2.26 -3.60
N GLY A 62 13.49 2.46 -2.42
CA GLY A 62 14.65 3.33 -2.23
C GLY A 62 14.34 4.78 -2.61
N LEU A 63 13.10 5.21 -2.40
CA LEU A 63 12.60 6.54 -2.74
C LEU A 63 12.63 7.46 -1.51
N THR A 64 12.76 8.75 -1.76
CA THR A 64 12.62 9.76 -0.70
C THR A 64 11.15 9.96 -0.33
N ALA A 65 10.90 10.52 0.86
CA ALA A 65 9.56 10.88 1.30
C ALA A 65 8.86 11.82 0.30
N THR A 66 9.59 12.81 -0.21
CA THR A 66 9.08 13.77 -1.21
C THR A 66 8.71 13.08 -2.53
N GLU A 67 9.53 12.14 -3.03
CA GLU A 67 9.23 11.42 -4.27
C GLU A 67 7.97 10.57 -4.11
N VAL A 68 7.84 9.85 -3.01
CA VAL A 68 6.67 9.00 -2.75
C VAL A 68 5.42 9.86 -2.56
N ALA A 69 5.48 10.93 -1.77
CA ALA A 69 4.35 11.83 -1.58
C ALA A 69 3.87 12.43 -2.91
N ALA A 70 4.79 12.89 -3.75
CA ALA A 70 4.47 13.46 -5.07
C ALA A 70 3.82 12.43 -6.01
N VAL A 71 4.37 11.20 -6.07
CA VAL A 71 3.82 10.13 -6.93
C VAL A 71 2.46 9.65 -6.47
N LEU A 72 2.25 9.55 -5.15
CA LEU A 72 0.97 9.14 -4.57
C LEU A 72 -0.05 10.28 -4.49
N GLY A 73 0.34 11.52 -4.82
CA GLY A 73 -0.52 12.68 -4.75
C GLY A 73 -0.92 13.07 -3.33
N LEU A 74 -0.08 12.78 -2.34
CA LEU A 74 -0.31 13.22 -0.97
C LEU A 74 -0.21 14.75 -0.85
N PRO A 75 -0.84 15.38 0.15
CA PRO A 75 -0.68 16.81 0.39
C PRO A 75 0.79 17.20 0.60
N ASP A 76 1.18 18.37 0.08
CA ASP A 76 2.60 18.80 -0.02
C ASP A 76 3.36 18.84 1.32
N ASP A 77 2.65 19.03 2.42
CA ASP A 77 3.20 19.13 3.78
C ASP A 77 3.05 17.83 4.60
N VAL A 78 2.64 16.74 3.97
CA VAL A 78 2.57 15.41 4.57
C VAL A 78 3.90 14.69 4.39
N ASP A 79 4.54 14.38 5.51
CA ASP A 79 5.68 13.48 5.54
C ASP A 79 5.20 12.03 5.82
N PRO A 80 5.35 11.09 4.86
CA PRO A 80 4.93 9.71 5.01
C PRO A 80 5.57 8.95 6.18
N LEU A 81 6.67 9.46 6.75
CA LEU A 81 7.38 8.81 7.84
C LEU A 81 6.92 9.26 9.23
N SER A 82 6.17 10.34 9.32
CA SER A 82 5.75 10.91 10.60
C SER A 82 4.25 11.21 10.69
N PHE A 83 3.55 11.35 9.56
CA PHE A 83 2.13 11.70 9.56
C PHE A 83 1.26 10.49 9.87
N ASN A 84 0.57 10.53 11.03
CA ASN A 84 -0.43 9.55 11.41
C ASN A 84 -1.84 10.13 11.19
N PRO A 85 -2.61 9.63 10.19
CA PRO A 85 -3.94 10.15 9.89
C PRO A 85 -4.98 9.92 10.99
N PHE A 86 -4.69 9.03 11.94
CA PHE A 86 -5.58 8.68 13.05
C PHE A 86 -5.17 9.35 14.38
N ALA A 87 -4.16 10.23 14.38
CA ALA A 87 -3.75 10.94 15.57
C ALA A 87 -4.75 12.04 15.95
N ASP A 88 -4.82 12.37 17.23
CA ASP A 88 -5.64 13.48 17.72
C ASP A 88 -5.11 14.82 17.21
N GLY A 89 -6.02 15.72 16.80
CA GLY A 89 -5.69 17.09 16.41
C GLY A 89 -5.08 17.24 15.01
N VAL A 90 -4.99 16.16 14.21
CA VAL A 90 -4.57 16.28 12.81
C VAL A 90 -5.64 16.97 11.96
N ASP A 91 -5.21 17.64 10.89
CA ASP A 91 -6.10 18.19 9.89
C ASP A 91 -6.94 17.08 9.26
N ALA A 92 -8.27 17.21 9.33
CA ALA A 92 -9.20 16.15 8.92
C ALA A 92 -9.16 15.88 7.40
N ALA A 93 -8.93 16.91 6.58
CA ALA A 93 -8.85 16.75 5.13
C ALA A 93 -7.58 16.00 4.74
N LYS A 94 -6.42 16.37 5.31
CA LYS A 94 -5.15 15.67 5.09
C LYS A 94 -5.20 14.24 5.60
N ALA A 95 -5.77 14.03 6.79
CA ALA A 95 -5.96 12.71 7.37
C ALA A 95 -6.77 11.80 6.44
N LEU A 96 -7.86 12.33 5.90
CA LEU A 96 -8.72 11.62 4.96
C LEU A 96 -7.97 11.22 3.69
N GLU A 97 -7.25 12.14 3.06
CA GLU A 97 -6.48 11.85 1.83
C GLU A 97 -5.40 10.77 2.07
N VAL A 98 -4.62 10.91 3.15
CA VAL A 98 -3.58 9.93 3.49
C VAL A 98 -4.17 8.54 3.79
N ALA A 99 -5.27 8.50 4.53
CA ALA A 99 -5.94 7.24 4.86
C ALA A 99 -6.51 6.55 3.61
N LYS A 100 -7.14 7.31 2.70
CA LYS A 100 -7.62 6.77 1.41
C LYS A 100 -6.49 6.14 0.61
N VAL A 101 -5.41 6.87 0.39
CA VAL A 101 -4.25 6.36 -0.37
C VAL A 101 -3.68 5.11 0.27
N SER A 102 -3.52 5.10 1.60
CA SER A 102 -3.02 3.93 2.33
C SER A 102 -3.93 2.70 2.16
N LYS A 103 -5.25 2.89 2.23
CA LYS A 103 -6.23 1.82 2.03
C LYS A 103 -6.24 1.30 0.59
N GLN A 104 -6.15 2.18 -0.39
CA GLN A 104 -6.08 1.82 -1.81
C GLN A 104 -4.82 0.99 -2.12
N ILE A 105 -3.68 1.37 -1.56
CA ILE A 105 -2.43 0.59 -1.67
C ILE A 105 -2.63 -0.78 -1.02
N THR A 106 -3.17 -0.84 0.20
CA THR A 106 -3.43 -2.10 0.91
C THR A 106 -4.35 -3.01 0.11
N ALA A 107 -5.46 -2.47 -0.41
CA ALA A 107 -6.40 -3.24 -1.25
C ALA A 107 -5.70 -3.82 -2.49
N ALA A 108 -4.87 -3.04 -3.17
CA ALA A 108 -4.11 -3.52 -4.32
C ALA A 108 -3.11 -4.63 -3.94
N LEU A 109 -2.33 -4.43 -2.87
CA LEU A 109 -1.36 -5.41 -2.41
C LEU A 109 -2.02 -6.73 -2.01
N SER A 110 -3.04 -6.67 -1.14
CA SER A 110 -3.72 -7.87 -0.64
C SER A 110 -4.44 -8.63 -1.76
N SER A 111 -5.14 -7.92 -2.64
CA SER A 111 -5.89 -8.58 -3.71
C SER A 111 -4.99 -9.25 -4.74
N PHE A 112 -3.90 -8.59 -5.16
CA PHE A 112 -2.95 -9.23 -6.08
C PHE A 112 -2.16 -10.36 -5.42
N ALA A 113 -1.83 -10.26 -4.13
CA ALA A 113 -1.24 -11.36 -3.38
C ALA A 113 -2.19 -12.56 -3.35
N SER A 114 -3.47 -12.36 -3.01
CA SER A 114 -4.48 -13.42 -3.00
C SER A 114 -4.69 -14.05 -4.38
N ALA A 115 -4.60 -13.28 -5.46
CA ALA A 115 -4.63 -13.82 -6.82
C ALA A 115 -3.44 -14.74 -7.10
N ALA A 116 -2.23 -14.36 -6.68
CA ALA A 116 -1.04 -15.19 -6.83
C ALA A 116 -1.11 -16.46 -5.95
N GLU A 117 -1.64 -16.35 -4.73
CA GLU A 117 -1.91 -17.52 -3.87
C GLU A 117 -2.93 -18.47 -4.51
N GLY A 118 -4.03 -17.92 -5.06
CA GLY A 118 -5.02 -18.69 -5.80
C GLY A 118 -4.47 -19.40 -7.03
N ALA A 119 -3.38 -18.90 -7.60
CA ALA A 119 -2.64 -19.50 -8.70
C ALA A 119 -1.52 -20.45 -8.24
N GLY A 120 -1.35 -20.68 -6.93
CA GLY A 120 -0.43 -21.66 -6.37
C GLY A 120 0.81 -21.11 -5.66
N ALA A 121 0.99 -19.79 -5.59
CA ALA A 121 2.11 -19.22 -4.84
C ALA A 121 1.93 -19.41 -3.33
N LYS A 122 3.05 -19.43 -2.60
CA LYS A 122 3.02 -19.33 -1.13
C LYS A 122 2.68 -17.88 -0.72
N ALA A 123 2.00 -17.71 0.40
CA ALA A 123 1.53 -16.39 0.86
C ALA A 123 2.64 -15.33 0.92
N ASP A 124 3.79 -15.64 1.52
CA ASP A 124 4.91 -14.71 1.63
C ASP A 124 5.50 -14.31 0.26
N ASP A 125 5.61 -15.27 -0.66
CA ASP A 125 6.11 -15.07 -2.02
C ASP A 125 5.09 -14.25 -2.83
N ALA A 126 3.80 -14.55 -2.69
CA ALA A 126 2.69 -13.83 -3.33
C ALA A 126 2.65 -12.36 -2.90
N PHE A 127 2.73 -12.11 -1.60
CA PHE A 127 2.76 -10.73 -1.08
C PHE A 127 4.03 -9.99 -1.56
N SER A 128 5.18 -10.64 -1.54
CA SER A 128 6.43 -10.06 -2.02
C SER A 128 6.36 -9.70 -3.51
N ALA A 129 5.77 -10.55 -4.35
CA ALA A 129 5.57 -10.30 -5.78
C ALA A 129 4.61 -9.10 -6.01
N ALA A 130 3.50 -9.03 -5.27
CA ALA A 130 2.56 -7.92 -5.34
C ALA A 130 3.23 -6.61 -4.91
N LEU A 131 3.96 -6.61 -3.78
CA LEU A 131 4.66 -5.44 -3.27
C LEU A 131 5.72 -4.94 -4.25
N LYS A 132 6.57 -5.83 -4.76
CA LYS A 132 7.59 -5.49 -5.76
C LYS A 132 6.97 -4.87 -7.01
N SER A 133 5.85 -5.40 -7.46
CA SER A 133 5.14 -4.90 -8.64
C SER A 133 4.61 -3.47 -8.44
N VAL A 134 3.99 -3.18 -7.30
CA VAL A 134 3.55 -1.81 -6.96
C VAL A 134 4.74 -0.88 -6.83
N VAL A 135 5.79 -1.29 -6.14
CA VAL A 135 7.05 -0.53 -6.00
C VAL A 135 7.65 -0.18 -7.36
N ASP A 136 7.70 -1.12 -8.30
CA ASP A 136 8.27 -0.89 -9.63
C ASP A 136 7.47 0.14 -10.43
N VAL A 137 6.13 0.12 -10.32
CA VAL A 137 5.28 1.14 -10.96
C VAL A 137 5.51 2.51 -10.31
N VAL A 138 5.54 2.58 -8.98
CA VAL A 138 5.82 3.83 -8.23
C VAL A 138 7.19 4.40 -8.61
N LYS A 139 8.24 3.56 -8.68
CA LYS A 139 9.57 3.99 -9.15
C LYS A 139 9.56 4.52 -10.58
N THR A 140 8.83 3.86 -11.46
CA THR A 140 8.69 4.31 -12.86
C THR A 140 8.05 5.69 -12.92
N LYS A 141 6.97 5.91 -12.17
CA LYS A 141 6.28 7.20 -12.07
C LYS A 141 7.18 8.27 -11.43
N ALA A 142 7.95 7.93 -10.38
CA ALA A 142 8.92 8.83 -9.75
C ALA A 142 10.03 9.27 -10.72
N ALA A 143 10.53 8.36 -11.54
CA ALA A 143 11.48 8.69 -12.59
C ALA A 143 10.87 9.64 -13.64
N LYS A 144 9.63 9.40 -14.05
CA LYS A 144 8.87 10.28 -14.94
C LYS A 144 8.58 11.65 -14.33
N ALA A 145 8.42 11.76 -13.02
CA ALA A 145 8.22 13.04 -12.35
C ALA A 145 9.38 14.02 -12.54
N LYS A 146 10.59 13.49 -12.82
CA LYS A 146 11.81 14.30 -13.13
C LYS A 146 11.87 14.77 -14.58
N ASP A 147 11.04 14.23 -15.48
CA ASP A 147 10.96 14.63 -16.87
C ASP A 147 9.99 15.82 -17.01
N PRO A 148 10.44 17.00 -17.44
CA PRO A 148 9.57 18.15 -17.62
C PRO A 148 8.51 17.95 -18.71
N ASN A 149 8.74 17.05 -19.66
CA ASN A 149 7.82 16.76 -20.77
C ASN A 149 6.79 15.66 -20.46
N ALA A 150 6.96 14.95 -19.34
CA ALA A 150 6.01 13.92 -18.95
C ALA A 150 4.67 14.54 -18.51
N SER A 151 3.55 13.89 -18.87
CA SER A 151 2.22 14.33 -18.46
C SER A 151 2.01 14.18 -16.94
N ALA A 152 0.99 14.85 -16.40
CA ALA A 152 0.64 14.69 -14.98
C ALA A 152 0.26 13.23 -14.65
N ALA A 153 -0.41 12.54 -15.56
CA ALA A 153 -0.78 11.13 -15.42
C ALA A 153 0.45 10.19 -15.41
N ASP A 154 1.51 10.56 -16.15
CA ASP A 154 2.76 9.78 -16.13
C ASP A 154 3.53 9.93 -14.81
N LYS A 155 3.35 11.03 -14.10
CA LYS A 155 4.09 11.40 -12.88
C LYS A 155 3.44 10.91 -11.59
N LYS A 156 2.14 10.56 -11.63
CA LYS A 156 1.38 10.13 -10.45
C LYS A 156 0.76 8.78 -10.71
N ILE A 157 0.57 8.01 -9.66
CA ILE A 157 -0.22 6.79 -9.67
C ILE A 157 -1.59 7.07 -9.04
N ASP A 158 -2.63 6.60 -9.68
CA ASP A 158 -4.01 6.68 -9.20
C ASP A 158 -4.61 5.27 -9.15
N PHE A 159 -4.75 4.72 -7.98
CA PHE A 159 -5.27 3.37 -7.77
C PHE A 159 -6.75 3.20 -8.10
N THR A 160 -7.45 4.26 -8.53
CA THR A 160 -8.81 4.21 -9.09
C THR A 160 -8.81 4.13 -10.61
N LYS A 161 -7.67 4.34 -11.27
CA LYS A 161 -7.56 4.32 -12.73
C LYS A 161 -7.20 2.95 -13.27
N THR A 162 -7.96 2.51 -14.23
CA THR A 162 -7.74 1.22 -14.92
C THR A 162 -6.34 1.13 -15.50
N ASP A 163 -5.83 2.20 -16.11
CA ASP A 163 -4.50 2.21 -16.74
C ASP A 163 -3.37 1.98 -15.75
N ASP A 164 -3.44 2.60 -14.56
CA ASP A 164 -2.43 2.42 -13.52
C ASP A 164 -2.52 1.02 -12.90
N LEU A 165 -3.74 0.53 -12.66
CA LEU A 165 -3.96 -0.85 -12.19
C LEU A 165 -3.52 -1.89 -13.23
N GLU A 166 -3.66 -1.61 -14.53
CA GLU A 166 -3.16 -2.47 -15.60
C GLU A 166 -1.64 -2.56 -15.60
N LEU A 167 -0.93 -1.45 -15.33
CA LEU A 167 0.53 -1.46 -15.15
C LEU A 167 0.96 -2.34 -13.98
N ILE A 168 0.26 -2.23 -12.85
CA ILE A 168 0.53 -3.07 -11.67
C ILE A 168 0.25 -4.54 -12.01
N LYS A 169 -0.91 -4.84 -12.59
CA LYS A 169 -1.30 -6.20 -13.01
C LYS A 169 -0.24 -6.86 -13.89
N ALA A 170 0.23 -6.14 -14.91
CA ALA A 170 1.25 -6.65 -15.82
C ALA A 170 2.56 -6.99 -15.10
N LYS A 171 2.94 -6.16 -14.12
CA LYS A 171 4.10 -6.44 -13.27
C LYS A 171 3.88 -7.63 -12.35
N VAL A 172 2.71 -7.72 -11.71
CA VAL A 172 2.37 -8.86 -10.84
C VAL A 172 2.41 -10.18 -11.62
N ALA A 173 1.84 -10.21 -12.83
CA ALA A 173 1.88 -11.41 -13.67
C ALA A 173 3.33 -11.81 -14.02
N THR A 174 4.21 -10.84 -14.27
CA THR A 174 5.62 -11.07 -14.56
C THR A 174 6.37 -11.59 -13.33
N GLU A 175 6.19 -10.98 -12.16
CA GLU A 175 6.84 -11.40 -10.92
C GLU A 175 6.33 -12.77 -10.45
N ALA A 176 5.02 -12.97 -10.48
CA ALA A 176 4.41 -14.25 -10.10
C ALA A 176 4.89 -15.40 -10.98
N ALA A 177 5.12 -15.18 -12.27
CA ALA A 177 5.65 -16.21 -13.19
C ALA A 177 7.06 -16.69 -12.82
N THR A 178 7.77 -16.01 -11.92
CA THR A 178 9.08 -16.44 -11.40
C THR A 178 8.99 -17.29 -10.14
N LEU A 179 7.80 -17.41 -9.57
CA LEU A 179 7.57 -18.15 -8.32
C LEU A 179 7.43 -19.65 -8.58
N ASP A 180 7.80 -20.44 -7.57
CA ASP A 180 7.64 -21.88 -7.60
C ASP A 180 6.15 -22.29 -7.59
N ASN A 181 5.81 -23.32 -8.34
CA ASN A 181 4.49 -23.97 -8.39
C ASN A 181 3.33 -23.06 -8.87
N ILE A 182 3.62 -21.97 -9.55
CA ILE A 182 2.59 -21.06 -10.08
C ILE A 182 1.92 -21.64 -11.35
N ASP A 183 0.61 -21.63 -11.40
CA ASP A 183 -0.17 -21.79 -12.62
C ASP A 183 -0.28 -20.43 -13.33
N ILE A 184 0.51 -20.25 -14.38
CA ILE A 184 0.55 -18.97 -15.11
C ILE A 184 -0.78 -18.67 -15.79
N ALA A 185 -1.52 -19.66 -16.26
CA ALA A 185 -2.81 -19.45 -16.90
C ALA A 185 -3.86 -18.99 -15.88
N ALA A 186 -3.91 -19.66 -14.73
CA ALA A 186 -4.74 -19.25 -13.59
C ALA A 186 -4.37 -17.85 -13.11
N MET A 187 -3.08 -17.55 -12.94
CA MET A 187 -2.60 -16.23 -12.53
C MET A 187 -3.08 -15.12 -13.48
N ASN A 188 -2.94 -15.32 -14.79
CA ASN A 188 -3.37 -14.33 -15.77
C ASN A 188 -4.89 -14.10 -15.75
N ALA A 189 -5.68 -15.16 -15.58
CA ALA A 189 -7.13 -15.05 -15.45
C ALA A 189 -7.51 -14.29 -14.17
N LEU A 190 -7.00 -14.72 -13.01
CA LEU A 190 -7.25 -14.09 -11.72
C LEU A 190 -6.80 -12.63 -11.68
N ALA A 191 -5.66 -12.29 -12.28
CA ALA A 191 -5.15 -10.92 -12.28
C ALA A 191 -6.07 -9.93 -13.01
N ASN A 192 -6.81 -10.37 -14.05
CA ASN A 192 -7.79 -9.53 -14.71
C ASN A 192 -9.00 -9.23 -13.82
N ASP A 193 -9.58 -10.27 -13.24
CA ASP A 193 -10.72 -10.14 -12.33
C ASP A 193 -10.33 -9.33 -11.08
N THR A 194 -9.14 -9.57 -10.56
CA THR A 194 -8.57 -8.85 -9.41
C THR A 194 -8.39 -7.37 -9.70
N ARG A 195 -7.84 -6.99 -10.87
CA ARG A 195 -7.72 -5.58 -11.27
C ARG A 195 -9.08 -4.87 -11.21
N ASP A 196 -10.12 -5.48 -11.75
CA ASP A 196 -11.46 -4.90 -11.79
C ASP A 196 -12.08 -4.83 -10.40
N ALA A 197 -11.85 -5.85 -9.57
CA ALA A 197 -12.26 -5.84 -8.16
C ALA A 197 -11.55 -4.73 -7.36
N ILE A 198 -10.24 -4.58 -7.52
CA ILE A 198 -9.46 -3.50 -6.90
C ILE A 198 -10.01 -2.14 -7.29
N LYS A 199 -10.28 -1.94 -8.59
CA LYS A 199 -10.86 -0.68 -9.06
C LYS A 199 -12.16 -0.36 -8.36
N ASN A 200 -13.07 -1.32 -8.29
CA ASN A 200 -14.37 -1.15 -7.65
C ASN A 200 -14.24 -0.81 -6.15
N VAL A 201 -13.34 -1.49 -5.44
CA VAL A 201 -13.06 -1.20 -4.02
C VAL A 201 -12.43 0.18 -3.86
N ASN A 202 -11.45 0.52 -4.68
CA ASN A 202 -10.75 1.80 -4.59
C ASN A 202 -11.64 2.99 -4.97
N ASP A 203 -12.58 2.81 -5.90
CA ASP A 203 -13.61 3.82 -6.19
C ASP A 203 -14.48 4.08 -4.95
N LYS A 204 -14.87 3.03 -4.20
CA LYS A 204 -15.62 3.18 -2.94
C LYS A 204 -14.78 3.86 -1.84
N ILE A 205 -13.50 3.53 -1.72
CA ILE A 205 -12.59 4.22 -0.81
C ILE A 205 -12.49 5.71 -1.18
N ALA A 206 -12.43 6.05 -2.47
CA ALA A 206 -12.37 7.44 -2.93
C ALA A 206 -13.63 8.25 -2.59
N GLU A 207 -14.80 7.61 -2.52
CA GLU A 207 -16.08 8.25 -2.13
C GLU A 207 -16.16 8.62 -0.63
N VAL A 208 -15.27 8.08 0.22
CA VAL A 208 -15.27 8.37 1.67
C VAL A 208 -15.01 9.86 1.91
N THR A 209 -15.82 10.46 2.79
CA THR A 209 -15.73 11.90 3.12
C THR A 209 -15.42 12.17 4.59
N ASP A 210 -15.52 11.17 5.46
CA ASP A 210 -15.27 11.29 6.90
C ASP A 210 -14.71 9.97 7.47
N LEU A 211 -13.51 10.00 8.02
CA LEU A 211 -12.85 8.82 8.61
C LEU A 211 -13.55 8.29 9.87
N LYS A 212 -14.37 9.09 10.52
CA LYS A 212 -15.05 8.74 11.78
C LYS A 212 -16.44 8.16 11.58
N SER A 213 -16.97 8.18 10.36
CA SER A 213 -18.32 7.67 10.09
C SER A 213 -18.36 6.15 10.11
N ASP A 214 -19.49 5.58 10.53
CA ASP A 214 -19.69 4.12 10.49
C ASP A 214 -19.74 3.58 9.05
N ALA A 215 -20.15 4.39 8.08
CA ALA A 215 -20.08 4.05 6.67
C ALA A 215 -18.62 3.83 6.21
N THR A 216 -17.68 4.64 6.69
CA THR A 216 -16.25 4.49 6.40
C THR A 216 -15.69 3.20 6.97
N LYS A 217 -16.07 2.83 8.19
CA LYS A 217 -15.64 1.55 8.78
C LYS A 217 -16.06 0.36 7.92
N ASN A 218 -17.26 0.39 7.35
CA ASN A 218 -17.75 -0.66 6.46
C ASN A 218 -17.02 -0.68 5.11
N ILE A 219 -16.59 0.48 4.59
CA ILE A 219 -15.83 0.56 3.32
C ILE A 219 -14.38 0.13 3.55
N PHE A 220 -13.82 0.41 4.73
CA PHE A 220 -12.43 0.08 5.07
C PHE A 220 -12.27 -1.35 5.59
N SER A 221 -13.35 -2.06 5.92
CA SER A 221 -13.33 -3.49 6.26
C SER A 221 -13.24 -4.37 5.02
#